data_fb6b6325cfbe930105221d85382dc3ef
#
_entry.id   fb6b6325cfbe930105221d85382dc3ef
#
_cell.length_a   1.000
_cell.length_b   1.000
_cell.length_c   1.000
_cell.angle_alpha   90.00
_cell.angle_beta   90.00
_cell.angle_gamma   90.00
#
_symmetry.space_group_name_H-M   'P 1'
#
loop_
_entity.id
_entity.type
_entity.pdbx_description
1 polymer ?
#
loop_
_entity_poly.entity_id
_entity_poly.type
_entity_poly.pdbx_seq_one_letter_code
_entity_poly.pdbx_strand_id
1 'polypeptide(L)'
;PRFHLQYTDSSISLNSLIVVSDKRSKVIDYNDIYETSYDYDYTTGGYSSSTTGYDGEGQVMSALDFVLSDTMPKLYMTTGHGEYSLSSTFTTAIDKENVDTEKINLMDYDAIPEDAQALLICGAVSDFSADDTEKVQNYINQGGKVILVLGYTEEATPNLDALVESMGMRRADGLIVEQDSNHYYRNPYLLIPDQSSSTYTAGTYNKYYTFAPYAYGLVIENEDAEGFSYDA
;
A
#
# COMPACT_ATOMS: atom_id res chain seq x y z
N PRO A 1 29.59 14.55 15.44
CA PRO A 1 30.25 15.62 14.72
C PRO A 1 29.26 16.67 14.26
N ARG A 2 29.72 17.91 14.19
CA ARG A 2 28.86 19.08 13.94
C ARG A 2 28.51 19.31 12.46
N PHE A 3 29.04 18.49 11.57
CA PHE A 3 28.94 18.73 10.11
C PHE A 3 27.53 18.45 9.54
N HIS A 4 26.83 17.47 10.10
CA HIS A 4 25.49 17.10 9.59
C HIS A 4 24.44 18.16 9.85
N LEU A 5 24.48 18.88 10.97
CA LEU A 5 23.52 19.93 11.33
C LEU A 5 23.49 21.10 10.33
N GLN A 6 24.49 21.21 9.46
CA GLN A 6 24.53 22.20 8.40
C GLN A 6 23.69 21.81 7.18
N TYR A 7 23.44 20.50 7.01
CA TYR A 7 22.84 19.94 5.80
C TYR A 7 21.51 19.24 6.04
N THR A 8 21.26 18.79 7.26
CA THR A 8 20.01 18.09 7.62
C THR A 8 19.75 18.19 9.13
N ASP A 9 18.47 18.26 9.48
CA ASP A 9 17.99 18.17 10.88
C ASP A 9 17.71 16.70 11.28
N SER A 10 17.75 15.77 10.31
CA SER A 10 17.53 14.34 10.57
C SER A 10 18.72 13.71 11.30
N SER A 11 18.47 12.69 12.11
CA SER A 11 19.53 11.86 12.68
C SER A 11 20.25 11.10 11.56
N ILE A 12 21.56 10.95 11.70
CA ILE A 12 22.38 10.22 10.74
C ILE A 12 23.15 9.09 11.42
N SER A 13 23.20 7.95 10.77
CA SER A 13 24.04 6.81 11.13
C SER A 13 25.43 6.94 10.52
N LEU A 14 26.38 6.09 10.95
CA LEU A 14 27.70 6.02 10.32
C LEU A 14 27.55 5.54 8.87
N ASN A 15 28.29 6.17 7.96
CA ASN A 15 28.31 5.88 6.54
C ASN A 15 27.00 6.23 5.78
N SER A 16 26.11 7.04 6.38
CA SER A 16 24.95 7.57 5.65
C SER A 16 25.38 8.58 4.58
N LEU A 17 24.61 8.64 3.51
CA LEU A 17 24.71 9.66 2.47
C LEU A 17 23.68 10.74 2.73
N ILE A 18 24.02 12.01 2.52
CA ILE A 18 23.09 13.13 2.62
C ILE A 18 22.98 13.77 1.23
N VAL A 19 21.77 13.79 0.68
CA VAL A 19 21.46 14.51 -0.57
C VAL A 19 20.80 15.83 -0.20
N VAL A 20 21.27 16.93 -0.77
CA VAL A 20 20.85 18.28 -0.39
C VAL A 20 20.52 19.10 -1.62
N SER A 21 19.43 19.86 -1.57
CA SER A 21 19.13 20.94 -2.50
C SER A 21 18.93 22.25 -1.72
N ASP A 22 18.53 23.30 -2.41
CA ASP A 22 18.12 24.58 -1.81
C ASP A 22 16.76 24.49 -1.09
N LYS A 23 15.96 23.45 -1.37
CA LYS A 23 14.62 23.26 -0.81
C LYS A 23 14.63 22.36 0.44
N ARG A 24 15.34 21.23 0.37
CA ARG A 24 15.32 20.21 1.43
C ARG A 24 16.50 19.25 1.34
N SER A 25 16.62 18.38 2.33
CA SER A 25 17.63 17.33 2.36
C SER A 25 16.99 15.96 2.64
N LYS A 26 17.62 14.89 2.15
CA LYS A 26 17.27 13.51 2.48
C LYS A 26 18.52 12.75 2.90
N VAL A 27 18.40 12.00 4.00
CA VAL A 27 19.43 11.10 4.48
C VAL A 27 19.12 9.70 3.95
N ILE A 28 20.13 9.06 3.38
CA ILE A 28 20.09 7.66 2.97
C ILE A 28 20.97 6.90 3.96
N ASP A 29 20.38 6.00 4.74
CA ASP A 29 21.14 5.18 5.67
C ASP A 29 21.91 4.11 4.89
N TYR A 30 23.07 3.70 5.43
CA TYR A 30 23.86 2.62 4.85
C TYR A 30 23.06 1.32 4.72
N ASN A 31 22.20 1.04 5.69
CA ASN A 31 21.36 -0.15 5.70
C ASN A 31 20.23 -0.13 4.65
N ASP A 32 19.88 1.05 4.12
CA ASP A 32 18.89 1.18 3.03
C ASP A 32 19.53 0.90 1.67
N ILE A 33 20.87 1.02 1.57
CA ILE A 33 21.62 0.77 0.34
C ILE A 33 21.84 -0.73 0.12
N TYR A 34 22.00 -1.50 1.20
CA TYR A 34 22.26 -2.93 1.13
C TYR A 34 21.11 -3.74 1.74
N GLU A 35 20.52 -4.58 0.93
CA GLU A 35 19.57 -5.57 1.42
C GLU A 35 20.30 -6.66 2.18
N THR A 36 19.88 -6.92 3.41
CA THR A 36 20.51 -7.90 4.29
C THR A 36 19.50 -8.96 4.70
N SER A 37 19.84 -10.22 4.47
CA SER A 37 19.10 -11.37 5.01
C SER A 37 19.72 -11.81 6.33
N TYR A 38 18.87 -12.20 7.28
CA TYR A 38 19.26 -12.76 8.56
C TYR A 38 18.81 -14.21 8.64
N ASP A 39 19.77 -15.12 8.73
CA ASP A 39 19.52 -16.54 8.91
C ASP A 39 19.79 -16.95 10.34
N TYR A 40 18.83 -17.67 10.94
CA TYR A 40 19.02 -18.24 12.27
C TYR A 40 19.62 -19.64 12.18
N ASP A 41 20.80 -19.80 12.77
CA ASP A 41 21.44 -21.11 12.88
C ASP A 41 20.93 -21.86 14.11
N TYR A 42 20.08 -22.83 13.88
CA TYR A 42 19.51 -23.70 14.93
C TYR A 42 20.56 -24.54 15.65
N THR A 43 21.77 -24.70 15.10
CA THR A 43 22.84 -25.51 15.70
C THR A 43 23.64 -24.71 16.72
N THR A 44 23.92 -23.44 16.41
CA THR A 44 24.72 -22.54 17.27
C THR A 44 23.87 -21.59 18.10
N GLY A 45 22.58 -21.45 17.78
CA GLY A 45 21.65 -20.49 18.42
C GLY A 45 21.95 -19.02 18.08
N GLY A 46 22.71 -18.77 16.99
CA GLY A 46 23.11 -17.44 16.55
C GLY A 46 22.41 -16.99 15.28
N TYR A 47 22.47 -15.69 15.02
CA TYR A 47 22.06 -15.13 13.72
C TYR A 47 23.32 -14.87 12.88
N SER A 48 23.26 -15.25 11.61
CA SER A 48 24.19 -14.79 10.58
C SER A 48 23.49 -13.81 9.66
N SER A 49 24.22 -12.82 9.17
CA SER A 49 23.68 -11.86 8.18
C SER A 49 24.49 -11.96 6.90
N SER A 50 23.80 -11.91 5.76
CA SER A 50 24.42 -11.85 4.44
C SER A 50 23.77 -10.75 3.60
N THR A 51 24.59 -10.01 2.84
CA THR A 51 24.07 -9.03 1.88
C THR A 51 23.50 -9.80 0.70
N THR A 52 22.21 -9.57 0.42
CA THR A 52 21.45 -10.26 -0.66
C THR A 52 21.17 -9.36 -1.85
N GLY A 53 21.25 -8.04 -1.68
CA GLY A 53 21.00 -7.08 -2.73
C GLY A 53 21.74 -5.76 -2.53
N TYR A 54 21.75 -4.94 -3.59
CA TYR A 54 22.29 -3.59 -3.60
C TYR A 54 21.30 -2.66 -4.30
N ASP A 55 20.83 -1.64 -3.58
CA ASP A 55 19.83 -0.67 -4.03
C ASP A 55 20.34 0.78 -4.03
N GLY A 56 21.64 0.97 -4.14
CA GLY A 56 22.25 2.30 -4.07
C GLY A 56 21.75 3.27 -5.14
N GLU A 57 21.50 2.77 -6.36
CA GLU A 57 20.94 3.59 -7.44
C GLU A 57 19.51 4.02 -7.12
N GLY A 58 18.65 3.10 -6.71
CA GLY A 58 17.25 3.39 -6.34
C GLY A 58 17.17 4.39 -5.19
N GLN A 59 17.96 4.23 -4.15
CA GLN A 59 18.01 5.14 -3.01
C GLN A 59 18.47 6.55 -3.39
N VAL A 60 19.51 6.66 -4.21
CA VAL A 60 19.99 7.97 -4.69
C VAL A 60 18.99 8.63 -5.60
N MET A 61 18.35 7.90 -6.52
CA MET A 61 17.31 8.45 -7.41
C MET A 61 16.10 8.92 -6.62
N SER A 62 15.61 8.13 -5.67
CA SER A 62 14.54 8.52 -4.74
C SER A 62 14.90 9.80 -3.96
N ALA A 63 16.13 9.88 -3.46
CA ALA A 63 16.57 11.06 -2.71
C ALA A 63 16.69 12.30 -3.59
N LEU A 64 17.17 12.15 -4.83
CA LEU A 64 17.23 13.25 -5.81
C LEU A 64 15.82 13.74 -6.15
N ASP A 65 14.90 12.83 -6.42
CA ASP A 65 13.49 13.17 -6.69
C ASP A 65 12.87 13.92 -5.51
N PHE A 66 13.09 13.43 -4.28
CA PHE A 66 12.63 14.10 -3.06
C PHE A 66 13.15 15.51 -2.94
N VAL A 67 14.46 15.73 -3.08
CA VAL A 67 15.06 17.06 -2.82
C VAL A 67 14.79 18.08 -3.93
N LEU A 68 14.47 17.62 -5.14
CA LEU A 68 14.19 18.48 -6.29
C LEU A 68 12.69 18.78 -6.45
N SER A 69 11.81 17.91 -5.99
CA SER A 69 10.35 18.08 -6.13
C SER A 69 9.82 19.25 -5.31
N ASP A 70 8.81 19.94 -5.83
CA ASP A 70 8.12 21.03 -5.12
C ASP A 70 7.10 20.48 -4.11
N THR A 71 6.39 19.43 -4.49
CA THR A 71 5.34 18.79 -3.70
C THR A 71 5.52 17.27 -3.69
N MET A 72 5.13 16.63 -2.59
CA MET A 72 5.07 15.17 -2.49
C MET A 72 3.64 14.70 -2.73
N PRO A 73 3.45 13.60 -3.46
CA PRO A 73 2.15 12.96 -3.54
C PRO A 73 1.70 12.51 -2.14
N LYS A 74 0.41 12.69 -1.82
CA LYS A 74 -0.12 12.38 -0.51
C LYS A 74 -1.17 11.27 -0.59
N LEU A 75 -0.94 10.21 0.17
CA LEU A 75 -1.85 9.08 0.33
C LEU A 75 -2.54 9.18 1.69
N TYR A 76 -3.84 9.40 1.67
CA TYR A 76 -4.65 9.31 2.88
C TYR A 76 -5.11 7.87 3.11
N MET A 77 -5.05 7.43 4.36
CA MET A 77 -5.48 6.09 4.77
C MET A 77 -6.62 6.21 5.76
N THR A 78 -7.76 5.59 5.46
CA THR A 78 -8.91 5.62 6.35
C THR A 78 -8.63 4.86 7.65
N THR A 79 -9.30 5.32 8.70
CA THR A 79 -9.33 4.68 10.02
C THR A 79 -10.72 4.85 10.63
N GLY A 80 -11.07 4.00 11.59
CA GLY A 80 -12.35 4.07 12.30
C GLY A 80 -13.27 2.89 12.02
N HIS A 81 -13.00 2.10 10.98
CA HIS A 81 -13.81 0.94 10.58
C HIS A 81 -13.07 -0.39 10.73
N GLY A 82 -12.04 -0.41 11.60
CA GLY A 82 -11.23 -1.59 11.87
C GLY A 82 -10.26 -1.96 10.76
N GLU A 83 -9.80 -0.98 9.99
CA GLU A 83 -8.87 -1.15 8.88
C GLU A 83 -7.58 -1.82 9.31
N TYR A 84 -7.03 -2.63 8.41
CA TYR A 84 -5.75 -3.30 8.62
C TYR A 84 -4.58 -2.32 8.60
N SER A 85 -3.63 -2.55 9.48
CA SER A 85 -2.37 -1.82 9.44
C SER A 85 -1.48 -2.34 8.31
N LEU A 86 -0.86 -1.43 7.58
CA LEU A 86 0.16 -1.79 6.59
C LEU A 86 1.39 -2.39 7.28
N SER A 87 2.02 -3.35 6.64
CA SER A 87 3.30 -3.90 7.13
C SER A 87 4.40 -2.85 7.05
N SER A 88 5.43 -3.00 7.90
CA SER A 88 6.60 -2.10 7.86
C SER A 88 7.32 -2.16 6.50
N THR A 89 7.37 -3.33 5.87
CA THR A 89 7.95 -3.47 4.52
C THR A 89 7.20 -2.64 3.49
N PHE A 90 5.86 -2.63 3.55
CA PHE A 90 5.04 -1.86 2.62
C PHE A 90 5.16 -0.36 2.89
N THR A 91 5.15 0.08 4.15
CA THR A 91 5.35 1.50 4.49
C THR A 91 6.73 1.99 4.07
N THR A 92 7.79 1.19 4.27
CA THR A 92 9.14 1.53 3.78
C THR A 92 9.19 1.68 2.26
N ALA A 93 8.45 0.83 1.52
CA ALA A 93 8.36 0.95 0.07
C ALA A 93 7.65 2.25 -0.37
N ILE A 94 6.57 2.63 0.32
CA ILE A 94 5.89 3.91 0.08
C ILE A 94 6.81 5.11 0.38
N ASP A 95 7.52 5.08 1.50
CA ASP A 95 8.47 6.13 1.89
C ASP A 95 9.61 6.28 0.88
N LYS A 96 10.07 5.16 0.28
CA LYS A 96 11.08 5.16 -0.78
C LYS A 96 10.57 5.86 -2.04
N GLU A 97 9.30 5.72 -2.37
CA GLU A 97 8.65 6.42 -3.49
C GLU A 97 8.30 7.88 -3.17
N ASN A 98 8.71 8.37 -2.01
CA ASN A 98 8.45 9.74 -1.53
C ASN A 98 6.96 10.11 -1.47
N VAL A 99 6.11 9.14 -1.17
CA VAL A 99 4.69 9.36 -0.93
C VAL A 99 4.47 9.68 0.53
N ASP A 100 3.94 10.87 0.82
CA ASP A 100 3.54 11.25 2.16
C ASP A 100 2.26 10.49 2.56
N THR A 101 2.24 9.92 3.76
CA THR A 101 1.10 9.13 4.23
C THR A 101 0.47 9.74 5.47
N GLU A 102 -0.85 9.89 5.45
CA GLU A 102 -1.61 10.41 6.58
C GLU A 102 -2.84 9.55 6.88
N LYS A 103 -3.08 9.28 8.17
CA LYS A 103 -4.28 8.57 8.61
C LYS A 103 -5.40 9.56 8.87
N ILE A 104 -6.59 9.28 8.32
CA ILE A 104 -7.77 10.09 8.56
C ILE A 104 -8.93 9.25 9.07
N ASN A 105 -9.67 9.79 10.02
CA ASN A 105 -10.99 9.30 10.37
C ASN A 105 -12.01 10.19 9.65
N LEU A 106 -12.80 9.61 8.75
CA LEU A 106 -13.74 10.36 7.91
C LEU A 106 -14.80 11.13 8.73
N MET A 107 -15.07 10.69 9.95
CA MET A 107 -15.98 11.41 10.86
C MET A 107 -15.45 12.78 11.29
N ASP A 108 -14.15 13.01 11.23
CA ASP A 108 -13.50 14.26 11.64
C ASP A 108 -13.38 15.29 10.51
N TYR A 109 -13.83 14.95 9.29
CA TYR A 109 -13.69 15.75 8.09
C TYR A 109 -15.03 15.92 7.38
N ASP A 110 -15.27 17.11 6.82
CA ASP A 110 -16.45 17.35 5.98
C ASP A 110 -16.33 16.73 4.58
N ALA A 111 -15.09 16.52 4.10
CA ALA A 111 -14.76 15.91 2.82
C ALA A 111 -13.34 15.31 2.88
N ILE A 112 -13.00 14.49 1.89
CA ILE A 112 -11.60 14.07 1.68
C ILE A 112 -10.76 15.32 1.39
N PRO A 113 -9.56 15.48 2.01
CA PRO A 113 -8.72 16.66 1.81
C PRO A 113 -8.36 16.88 0.33
N GLU A 114 -8.34 18.16 -0.10
CA GLU A 114 -8.06 18.54 -1.50
C GLU A 114 -6.64 18.17 -1.96
N ASP A 115 -5.69 18.02 -1.02
CA ASP A 115 -4.32 17.61 -1.29
C ASP A 115 -4.15 16.09 -1.43
N ALA A 116 -5.24 15.32 -1.29
CA ALA A 116 -5.22 13.88 -1.46
C ALA A 116 -4.95 13.50 -2.93
N GLN A 117 -3.81 12.87 -3.17
CA GLN A 117 -3.51 12.23 -4.47
C GLN A 117 -4.23 10.89 -4.61
N ALA A 118 -4.38 10.17 -3.50
CA ALA A 118 -5.16 8.94 -3.43
C ALA A 118 -5.68 8.72 -2.00
N LEU A 119 -6.74 7.91 -1.90
CA LEU A 119 -7.30 7.39 -0.66
C LEU A 119 -7.12 5.88 -0.62
N LEU A 120 -6.57 5.36 0.46
CA LEU A 120 -6.48 3.93 0.72
C LEU A 120 -7.49 3.52 1.80
N ILE A 121 -8.38 2.61 1.44
CA ILE A 121 -9.28 1.90 2.35
C ILE A 121 -8.76 0.47 2.44
N CYS A 122 -8.08 0.14 3.55
CA CYS A 122 -7.35 -1.13 3.65
C CYS A 122 -8.02 -2.08 4.64
N GLY A 123 -8.91 -2.92 4.14
CA GLY A 123 -9.46 -4.02 4.92
C GLY A 123 -10.40 -3.56 6.04
N ALA A 124 -11.29 -2.61 5.78
CA ALA A 124 -12.34 -2.25 6.72
C ALA A 124 -13.19 -3.49 7.05
N VAL A 125 -13.38 -3.75 8.35
CA VAL A 125 -14.12 -4.92 8.85
C VAL A 125 -15.47 -4.55 9.48
N SER A 126 -15.73 -3.28 9.71
CA SER A 126 -17.06 -2.74 10.05
C SER A 126 -17.54 -1.80 8.96
N ASP A 127 -18.86 -1.66 8.87
CA ASP A 127 -19.50 -0.87 7.83
C ASP A 127 -19.17 0.63 7.93
N PHE A 128 -19.13 1.29 6.82
CA PHE A 128 -19.07 2.74 6.75
C PHE A 128 -20.42 3.36 7.17
N SER A 129 -20.39 4.59 7.67
CA SER A 129 -21.61 5.37 7.74
C SER A 129 -22.06 5.81 6.35
N ALA A 130 -23.34 6.15 6.19
CA ALA A 130 -23.83 6.73 4.94
C ALA A 130 -23.10 8.03 4.56
N ASP A 131 -22.74 8.82 5.56
CA ASP A 131 -21.98 10.06 5.39
C ASP A 131 -20.55 9.82 4.93
N ASP A 132 -19.85 8.83 5.51
CA ASP A 132 -18.49 8.45 5.08
C ASP A 132 -18.49 7.93 3.64
N THR A 133 -19.49 7.10 3.31
CA THR A 133 -19.67 6.58 1.93
C THR A 133 -19.90 7.74 0.95
N GLU A 134 -20.74 8.71 1.31
CA GLU A 134 -20.99 9.88 0.48
C GLU A 134 -19.73 10.71 0.25
N LYS A 135 -18.89 10.92 1.28
CA LYS A 135 -17.61 11.63 1.16
C LYS A 135 -16.66 10.93 0.19
N VAL A 136 -16.53 9.60 0.29
CA VAL A 136 -15.69 8.82 -0.62
C VAL A 136 -16.25 8.86 -2.04
N GLN A 137 -17.57 8.72 -2.20
CA GLN A 137 -18.23 8.79 -3.51
C GLN A 137 -18.04 10.17 -4.17
N ASN A 138 -18.18 11.23 -3.40
CA ASN A 138 -17.96 12.60 -3.89
C ASN A 138 -16.49 12.79 -4.32
N TYR A 139 -15.53 12.26 -3.59
CA TYR A 139 -14.13 12.28 -3.96
C TYR A 139 -13.87 11.55 -5.29
N ILE A 140 -14.44 10.35 -5.46
CA ILE A 140 -14.37 9.59 -6.74
C ILE A 140 -14.99 10.39 -7.88
N ASN A 141 -16.17 10.96 -7.69
CA ASN A 141 -16.89 11.74 -8.71
C ASN A 141 -16.12 13.01 -9.16
N GLN A 142 -15.21 13.50 -8.31
CA GLN A 142 -14.32 14.62 -8.63
C GLN A 142 -13.00 14.18 -9.29
N GLY A 143 -12.85 12.89 -9.60
CA GLY A 143 -11.65 12.31 -10.20
C GLY A 143 -10.60 11.85 -9.19
N GLY A 144 -10.96 11.76 -7.91
CA GLY A 144 -10.12 11.22 -6.85
C GLY A 144 -9.84 9.72 -7.07
N LYS A 145 -8.66 9.29 -6.67
CA LYS A 145 -8.20 7.91 -6.83
C LYS A 145 -8.40 7.15 -5.52
N VAL A 146 -9.06 6.00 -5.59
CA VAL A 146 -9.28 5.14 -4.43
C VAL A 146 -8.63 3.78 -4.65
N ILE A 147 -7.89 3.33 -3.65
CA ILE A 147 -7.42 1.95 -3.54
C ILE A 147 -8.27 1.30 -2.45
N LEU A 148 -9.12 0.35 -2.86
CA LEU A 148 -10.00 -0.35 -1.95
C LEU A 148 -9.58 -1.81 -1.85
N VAL A 149 -9.20 -2.21 -0.63
CA VAL A 149 -8.95 -3.61 -0.26
C VAL A 149 -10.08 -4.04 0.67
N LEU A 150 -10.86 -5.01 0.25
CA LEU A 150 -11.94 -5.55 1.08
C LEU A 150 -11.38 -6.47 2.15
N GLY A 151 -11.67 -6.15 3.42
CA GLY A 151 -11.34 -7.00 4.55
C GLY A 151 -12.37 -8.12 4.74
N TYR A 152 -11.92 -9.25 5.30
CA TYR A 152 -12.85 -10.28 5.72
C TYR A 152 -13.60 -9.85 6.98
N THR A 153 -14.91 -9.93 6.93
CA THR A 153 -15.80 -9.70 8.09
C THR A 153 -17.01 -10.62 8.03
N GLU A 154 -17.54 -11.00 9.19
CA GLU A 154 -18.81 -11.71 9.31
C GLU A 154 -19.99 -10.73 9.47
N GLU A 155 -19.70 -9.45 9.63
CA GLU A 155 -20.71 -8.40 9.73
C GLU A 155 -21.18 -7.94 8.35
N ALA A 156 -22.43 -7.54 8.25
CA ALA A 156 -22.93 -6.91 7.03
C ALA A 156 -22.35 -5.51 6.86
N THR A 157 -21.89 -5.20 5.65
CA THR A 157 -21.30 -3.90 5.31
C THR A 157 -22.02 -3.24 4.13
N PRO A 158 -23.34 -2.96 4.24
CA PRO A 158 -24.15 -2.51 3.12
C PRO A 158 -23.70 -1.17 2.52
N ASN A 159 -23.15 -0.25 3.32
CA ASN A 159 -22.66 1.03 2.82
C ASN A 159 -21.32 0.85 2.07
N LEU A 160 -20.44 0.00 2.57
CA LEU A 160 -19.20 -0.34 1.86
C LEU A 160 -19.50 -1.12 0.57
N ASP A 161 -20.49 -2.02 0.59
CA ASP A 161 -20.95 -2.73 -0.62
C ASP A 161 -21.53 -1.75 -1.65
N ALA A 162 -22.34 -0.77 -1.23
CA ALA A 162 -22.84 0.27 -2.10
C ALA A 162 -21.73 1.11 -2.74
N LEU A 163 -20.62 1.33 -2.03
CA LEU A 163 -19.44 1.98 -2.59
C LEU A 163 -18.81 1.13 -3.71
N VAL A 164 -18.67 -0.19 -3.51
CA VAL A 164 -18.17 -1.14 -4.52
C VAL A 164 -19.10 -1.17 -5.74
N GLU A 165 -20.42 -1.20 -5.51
CA GLU A 165 -21.43 -1.17 -6.57
C GLU A 165 -21.37 0.12 -7.40
N SER A 166 -21.09 1.24 -6.76
CA SER A 166 -20.92 2.51 -7.48
C SER A 166 -19.73 2.53 -8.44
N MET A 167 -18.76 1.63 -8.22
CA MET A 167 -17.63 1.39 -9.12
C MET A 167 -17.92 0.33 -10.19
N GLY A 168 -19.18 -0.10 -10.34
CA GLY A 168 -19.60 -1.10 -11.34
C GLY A 168 -19.23 -2.54 -10.99
N MET A 169 -18.91 -2.81 -9.75
CA MET A 169 -18.54 -4.14 -9.25
C MET A 169 -19.48 -4.55 -8.11
N ARG A 170 -19.55 -5.85 -7.85
CA ARG A 170 -20.28 -6.39 -6.71
C ARG A 170 -19.44 -7.45 -6.02
N ARG A 171 -19.46 -7.43 -4.70
CA ARG A 171 -18.89 -8.51 -3.90
C ARG A 171 -19.79 -9.75 -4.05
N ALA A 172 -19.18 -10.89 -4.41
CA ALA A 172 -19.88 -12.17 -4.44
C ALA A 172 -20.21 -12.67 -3.03
N ASP A 173 -21.29 -13.44 -2.93
CA ASP A 173 -21.65 -14.06 -1.65
C ASP A 173 -20.63 -15.12 -1.23
N GLY A 174 -20.16 -15.03 0.00
CA GLY A 174 -19.22 -15.97 0.60
C GLY A 174 -17.78 -15.75 0.19
N LEU A 175 -16.90 -16.64 0.67
CA LEU A 175 -15.47 -16.62 0.41
C LEU A 175 -15.12 -17.55 -0.75
N ILE A 176 -14.07 -17.20 -1.46
CA ILE A 176 -13.48 -18.09 -2.47
C ILE A 176 -12.84 -19.28 -1.77
N VAL A 177 -13.15 -20.48 -2.25
CA VAL A 177 -12.57 -21.75 -1.80
C VAL A 177 -11.83 -22.38 -2.97
N GLU A 178 -10.54 -22.51 -2.87
CA GLU A 178 -9.70 -23.12 -3.90
C GLU A 178 -9.71 -24.65 -3.74
N GLN A 179 -9.85 -25.37 -4.84
CA GLN A 179 -9.85 -26.82 -4.88
C GLN A 179 -8.51 -27.42 -5.33
N ASP A 180 -7.72 -26.67 -6.10
CA ASP A 180 -6.39 -27.10 -6.51
C ASP A 180 -5.36 -26.78 -5.43
N SER A 181 -4.74 -27.84 -4.89
CA SER A 181 -3.72 -27.71 -3.84
C SER A 181 -2.46 -26.94 -4.25
N ASN A 182 -2.26 -26.65 -5.53
CA ASN A 182 -1.17 -25.81 -6.00
C ASN A 182 -1.45 -24.33 -5.85
N HIS A 183 -2.73 -23.94 -5.67
CA HIS A 183 -3.16 -22.55 -5.62
C HIS A 183 -3.66 -22.11 -4.24
N TYR A 184 -3.35 -22.87 -3.19
CA TYR A 184 -3.58 -22.45 -1.81
C TYR A 184 -2.46 -22.90 -0.86
N TYR A 185 -2.31 -22.20 0.27
CA TYR A 185 -1.35 -22.55 1.30
C TYR A 185 -2.03 -23.18 2.52
N ARG A 186 -1.80 -24.48 2.75
CA ARG A 186 -2.32 -25.27 3.89
C ARG A 186 -3.85 -25.39 3.99
N ASN A 187 -4.60 -24.38 3.61
CA ASN A 187 -6.04 -24.27 3.78
C ASN A 187 -6.65 -23.65 2.50
N PRO A 188 -7.75 -24.22 1.96
CA PRO A 188 -8.41 -23.74 0.74
C PRO A 188 -8.87 -22.26 0.74
N TYR A 189 -8.92 -21.61 1.91
CA TYR A 189 -9.22 -20.17 2.02
C TYR A 189 -7.97 -19.28 1.98
N LEU A 190 -6.78 -19.87 1.97
CA LEU A 190 -5.52 -19.14 1.92
C LEU A 190 -4.98 -19.19 0.48
N LEU A 191 -5.55 -18.37 -0.37
CA LEU A 191 -5.36 -18.43 -1.82
C LEU A 191 -3.96 -17.99 -2.25
N ILE A 192 -3.45 -18.64 -3.29
CA ILE A 192 -2.27 -18.23 -4.05
C ILE A 192 -2.73 -18.04 -5.50
N PRO A 193 -3.43 -16.94 -5.82
CA PRO A 193 -3.96 -16.70 -7.15
C PRO A 193 -2.84 -16.44 -8.14
N ASP A 194 -3.07 -16.83 -9.39
CA ASP A 194 -2.22 -16.44 -10.50
C ASP A 194 -2.34 -14.94 -10.74
N GLN A 195 -1.21 -14.31 -11.08
CA GLN A 195 -1.19 -12.92 -11.48
C GLN A 195 -1.37 -12.80 -12.99
N SER A 196 -2.24 -11.90 -13.44
CA SER A 196 -2.28 -11.46 -14.83
C SER A 196 -1.14 -10.47 -15.10
N SER A 197 -0.60 -10.48 -16.32
CA SER A 197 0.39 -9.49 -16.74
C SER A 197 -0.31 -8.18 -17.09
N SER A 198 -0.03 -7.14 -16.33
CA SER A 198 -0.55 -5.79 -16.54
C SER A 198 0.52 -4.75 -16.22
N THR A 199 0.23 -3.48 -16.49
CA THR A 199 1.10 -2.36 -16.07
C THR A 199 1.26 -2.33 -14.56
N TYR A 200 0.21 -2.68 -13.80
CA TYR A 200 0.22 -2.66 -12.33
C TYR A 200 1.00 -3.84 -11.73
N THR A 201 1.03 -4.98 -12.40
CA THR A 201 1.70 -6.19 -11.93
C THR A 201 3.10 -6.39 -12.50
N ALA A 202 3.56 -5.52 -13.41
CA ALA A 202 4.84 -5.68 -14.13
C ALA A 202 6.06 -5.90 -13.22
N GLY A 203 6.05 -5.32 -12.01
CA GLY A 203 7.12 -5.47 -11.02
C GLY A 203 7.10 -6.82 -10.29
N THR A 204 5.94 -7.47 -10.19
CA THR A 204 5.71 -8.68 -9.38
C THR A 204 5.37 -9.91 -10.21
N TYR A 205 4.86 -9.72 -11.43
CA TYR A 205 4.45 -10.80 -12.33
C TYR A 205 5.59 -11.81 -12.59
N ASN A 206 5.31 -13.08 -12.39
CA ASN A 206 6.25 -14.19 -12.48
C ASN A 206 7.50 -14.10 -11.56
N LYS A 207 7.52 -13.18 -10.62
CA LYS A 207 8.61 -13.02 -9.64
C LYS A 207 8.20 -13.42 -8.23
N TYR A 208 6.96 -13.11 -7.86
CA TYR A 208 6.44 -13.34 -6.51
C TYR A 208 5.07 -13.99 -6.57
N TYR A 209 4.75 -14.76 -5.54
CA TYR A 209 3.41 -15.28 -5.34
C TYR A 209 2.54 -14.19 -4.68
N THR A 210 1.32 -14.06 -5.16
CA THR A 210 0.29 -13.28 -4.46
C THR A 210 -0.34 -14.16 -3.38
N PHE A 211 -0.56 -13.61 -2.21
CA PHE A 211 -1.24 -14.31 -1.12
C PHE A 211 -2.51 -13.55 -0.74
N ALA A 212 -3.65 -14.20 -0.92
CA ALA A 212 -4.96 -13.60 -0.68
C ALA A 212 -5.78 -14.45 0.31
N PRO A 213 -5.57 -14.25 1.63
CA PRO A 213 -6.30 -15.01 2.64
C PRO A 213 -7.74 -14.49 2.76
N TYR A 214 -8.69 -15.42 2.85
CA TYR A 214 -10.13 -15.13 3.07
C TYR A 214 -10.69 -14.09 2.08
N ALA A 215 -10.37 -14.26 0.79
CA ALA A 215 -10.78 -13.31 -0.24
C ALA A 215 -12.23 -13.51 -0.68
N TYR A 216 -12.88 -12.40 -0.97
CA TYR A 216 -14.17 -12.37 -1.67
C TYR A 216 -13.96 -12.39 -3.18
N GLY A 217 -14.90 -12.97 -3.91
CA GLY A 217 -15.01 -12.76 -5.35
C GLY A 217 -15.55 -11.36 -5.66
N LEU A 218 -15.03 -10.73 -6.70
CA LEU A 218 -15.61 -9.52 -7.27
C LEU A 218 -16.23 -9.87 -8.61
N VAL A 219 -17.46 -9.43 -8.82
CA VAL A 219 -18.20 -9.59 -10.07
C VAL A 219 -18.33 -8.22 -10.72
N ILE A 220 -17.86 -8.10 -11.94
CA ILE A 220 -18.05 -6.90 -12.77
C ILE A 220 -19.46 -6.96 -13.31
N GLU A 221 -20.30 -5.98 -12.97
CA GLU A 221 -21.70 -5.94 -13.39
C GLU A 221 -21.93 -5.06 -14.61
N ASN A 222 -21.04 -4.12 -14.86
CA ASN A 222 -21.14 -3.20 -15.98
C ASN A 222 -19.76 -2.92 -16.57
N GLU A 223 -19.35 -3.74 -17.54
CA GLU A 223 -18.07 -3.58 -18.23
C GLU A 223 -18.00 -2.28 -19.07
N ASP A 224 -19.15 -1.70 -19.39
CA ASP A 224 -19.28 -0.46 -20.18
C ASP A 224 -19.51 0.77 -19.30
N ALA A 225 -19.36 0.69 -17.99
CA ALA A 225 -19.56 1.83 -17.10
C ALA A 225 -18.60 2.97 -17.48
N GLU A 226 -19.18 4.14 -17.76
CA GLU A 226 -18.44 5.33 -18.18
C GLU A 226 -17.44 5.72 -17.09
N GLY A 227 -16.15 5.78 -17.43
CA GLY A 227 -15.08 6.17 -16.50
C GLY A 227 -14.33 5.03 -15.80
N PHE A 228 -14.71 3.77 -16.03
CA PHE A 228 -14.03 2.60 -15.48
C PHE A 228 -13.37 1.79 -16.59
N SER A 229 -12.14 1.35 -16.33
CA SER A 229 -11.47 0.32 -17.13
C SER A 229 -11.17 -0.87 -16.22
N TYR A 230 -11.46 -2.07 -16.70
CA TYR A 230 -11.21 -3.30 -15.98
C TYR A 230 -10.05 -4.03 -16.66
N ASP A 231 -8.95 -4.25 -15.91
CA ASP A 231 -7.91 -5.21 -16.28
C ASP A 231 -8.23 -6.51 -15.53
N ALA A 232 -8.80 -7.50 -16.25
CA ALA A 232 -9.13 -8.81 -15.70
C ALA A 232 -7.97 -9.80 -15.88
#